data_2c1ad70dc54964fe277035a7d611dd04
#
_entry.id   2c1ad70dc54964fe277035a7d611dd04
#
_cell.length_a   1.000
_cell.length_b   1.000
_cell.length_c   1.000
_cell.angle_alpha   90.00
_cell.angle_beta   90.00
_cell.angle_gamma   90.00
#
_symmetry.space_group_name_H-M   'P 1'
#
loop_
_entity.id
_entity.type
_entity.pdbx_description
1 polymer ?
#
loop_
_entity_poly.entity_id
_entity_poly.type
_entity_poly.pdbx_seq_one_letter_code
_entity_poly.pdbx_strand_id
1 'polypeptide(L)'
;HRRRRRRVVRINEASHTHTAEPNEHAPQSIKDALDMAELVLLPYGVLVMFNFTQEEEELVIADIMQSGAIRNPHKMYDRELFHFCYDPNVRAPRIHNDFFTFREPNHLLKLSLAHAIAQSTKLSEFEESMHKTLELTSHIPRELAQTGELRVSRRGALRMSGHLFKLRVDVNLTSDVLDTPDL
;
A
#
# COMPACT_ATOMS: atom_id res chain seq x y z
N HIS A 1 -1.75 22.42 3.59
CA HIS A 1 -1.16 21.24 4.23
C HIS A 1 -2.07 20.02 3.96
N ARG A 2 -1.90 19.35 2.81
CA ARG A 2 -2.52 18.05 2.57
C ARG A 2 -1.66 16.98 3.23
N ARG A 3 -2.26 16.25 4.16
CA ARG A 3 -1.68 15.19 4.95
C ARG A 3 -1.50 13.97 4.06
N ARG A 4 -0.28 13.43 3.93
CA ARG A 4 -0.02 12.14 3.29
C ARG A 4 -0.71 11.06 4.14
N ARG A 5 -1.65 10.32 3.56
CA ARG A 5 -2.26 9.17 4.23
C ARG A 5 -1.24 8.04 4.24
N ARG A 6 -1.15 7.35 5.34
CA ARG A 6 -0.40 6.10 5.43
C ARG A 6 -1.34 4.97 5.13
N ARG A 7 -0.80 3.92 4.59
CA ARG A 7 -1.56 2.72 4.30
C ARG A 7 -1.03 1.55 5.11
N VAL A 8 -1.95 0.81 5.66
CA VAL A 8 -1.69 -0.45 6.36
C VAL A 8 -2.28 -1.55 5.51
N VAL A 9 -1.46 -2.50 5.15
CA VAL A 9 -1.88 -3.68 4.41
C VAL A 9 -1.88 -4.85 5.36
N ARG A 10 -3.02 -5.49 5.53
CA ARG A 10 -3.17 -6.71 6.32
C ARG A 10 -3.35 -7.90 5.39
N ILE A 11 -2.56 -8.95 5.60
CA ILE A 11 -2.61 -10.18 4.82
C ILE A 11 -2.82 -11.31 5.80
N ASN A 12 -4.04 -11.83 5.87
CA ASN A 12 -4.39 -12.88 6.81
C ASN A 12 -4.63 -14.19 6.08
N GLU A 13 -4.44 -15.29 6.79
CA GLU A 13 -4.88 -16.59 6.32
C GLU A 13 -6.38 -16.55 6.04
N ALA A 14 -6.79 -17.08 4.90
CA ALA A 14 -8.21 -17.24 4.59
C ALA A 14 -8.80 -18.29 5.53
N SER A 15 -9.68 -17.85 6.40
CA SER A 15 -10.57 -18.77 7.14
C SER A 15 -11.35 -19.58 6.10
N HIS A 16 -11.19 -20.90 6.14
CA HIS A 16 -11.79 -21.86 5.19
C HIS A 16 -13.30 -21.69 5.13
N THR A 17 -13.82 -20.89 4.20
CA THR A 17 -15.27 -20.78 3.92
C THR A 17 -15.66 -21.45 2.61
N HIS A 18 -14.76 -22.16 1.91
CA HIS A 18 -15.14 -23.05 0.81
C HIS A 18 -14.39 -24.39 0.88
N THR A 19 -15.05 -25.38 1.48
CA THR A 19 -14.92 -26.83 1.20
C THR A 19 -13.52 -27.44 1.12
N ALA A 20 -12.66 -27.19 2.09
CA ALA A 20 -11.61 -28.14 2.42
C ALA A 20 -11.59 -28.27 3.95
N GLU A 21 -11.77 -29.48 4.44
CA GLU A 21 -11.58 -29.80 5.85
C GLU A 21 -10.19 -29.34 6.31
N PRO A 22 -10.03 -28.91 7.58
CA PRO A 22 -8.70 -28.54 8.09
C PRO A 22 -7.76 -29.70 7.79
N ASN A 23 -6.71 -29.41 7.03
CA ASN A 23 -5.78 -30.43 6.54
C ASN A 23 -4.97 -30.93 7.75
N GLU A 24 -5.49 -31.91 8.50
CA GLU A 24 -4.84 -32.51 9.66
C GLU A 24 -3.43 -33.02 9.34
N HIS A 25 -3.12 -33.18 8.06
CA HIS A 25 -1.85 -33.66 7.53
C HIS A 25 -0.95 -32.55 6.98
N ALA A 26 -1.25 -31.25 7.24
CA ALA A 26 -0.32 -30.18 6.86
C ALA A 26 1.04 -30.38 7.54
N PRO A 27 2.17 -30.22 6.80
CA PRO A 27 3.48 -30.26 7.39
C PRO A 27 3.61 -29.34 8.60
N GLN A 28 4.33 -29.75 9.65
CA GLN A 28 4.51 -28.96 10.86
C GLN A 28 5.04 -27.55 10.56
N SER A 29 5.94 -27.43 9.59
CA SER A 29 6.48 -26.14 9.15
C SER A 29 5.41 -25.16 8.63
N ILE A 30 4.32 -25.64 8.05
CA ILE A 30 3.20 -24.80 7.61
C ILE A 30 2.39 -24.35 8.83
N LYS A 31 2.11 -25.23 9.78
CA LYS A 31 1.39 -24.89 11.01
C LYS A 31 2.15 -23.82 11.80
N ASP A 32 3.46 -24.02 11.99
CA ASP A 32 4.32 -23.05 12.69
C ASP A 32 4.37 -21.70 11.97
N ALA A 33 4.33 -21.69 10.63
CA ALA A 33 4.34 -20.46 9.85
C ALA A 33 2.98 -19.72 9.87
N LEU A 34 1.88 -20.42 10.08
CA LEU A 34 0.55 -19.83 10.23
C LEU A 34 0.38 -19.16 11.61
N ASP A 35 1.05 -19.71 12.64
CA ASP A 35 1.05 -19.15 13.98
C ASP A 35 2.00 -17.95 14.12
N MET A 36 2.82 -17.66 13.09
CA MET A 36 3.80 -16.59 13.14
C MET A 36 3.26 -15.30 12.51
N ALA A 37 3.20 -14.23 13.31
CA ALA A 37 2.93 -12.88 12.83
C ALA A 37 4.22 -12.23 12.28
N GLU A 38 4.14 -11.63 11.10
CA GLU A 38 5.28 -10.95 10.47
C GLU A 38 4.91 -9.53 10.07
N LEU A 39 5.78 -8.56 10.42
CA LEU A 39 5.61 -7.15 10.10
C LEU A 39 6.71 -6.70 9.14
N VAL A 40 6.31 -6.09 8.03
CA VAL A 40 7.22 -5.41 7.10
C VAL A 40 6.93 -3.92 7.12
N LEU A 41 7.91 -3.13 7.56
CA LEU A 41 7.86 -1.67 7.57
C LEU A 41 8.72 -1.12 6.43
N LEU A 42 8.10 -0.41 5.50
CA LEU A 42 8.77 0.15 4.34
C LEU A 42 9.05 1.65 4.52
N PRO A 43 10.22 2.16 4.05
CA PRO A 43 10.67 3.55 4.30
C PRO A 43 9.69 4.61 3.81
N TYR A 44 8.91 4.32 2.79
CA TYR A 44 7.93 5.23 2.19
C TYR A 44 6.58 5.24 2.92
N GLY A 45 6.50 4.60 4.10
CA GLY A 45 5.39 4.73 5.03
C GLY A 45 4.24 3.75 4.79
N VAL A 46 4.52 2.58 4.26
CA VAL A 46 3.59 1.45 4.16
C VAL A 46 3.99 0.39 5.18
N LEU A 47 3.00 -0.12 5.91
CA LEU A 47 3.11 -1.25 6.82
C LEU A 47 2.40 -2.45 6.19
N VAL A 48 3.07 -3.58 6.10
CA VAL A 48 2.47 -4.85 5.66
C VAL A 48 2.53 -5.83 6.81
N MET A 49 1.37 -6.33 7.23
CA MET A 49 1.20 -7.21 8.38
C MET A 49 0.63 -8.55 7.94
N PHE A 50 1.31 -9.64 8.28
CA PHE A 50 0.86 -11.01 8.04
C PHE A 50 0.42 -11.63 9.35
N ASN A 51 -0.75 -12.25 9.37
CA ASN A 51 -1.32 -12.96 10.53
C ASN A 51 -1.50 -12.10 11.80
N PHE A 52 -1.77 -10.82 11.64
CA PHE A 52 -2.16 -9.97 12.76
C PHE A 52 -3.68 -9.97 12.93
N THR A 53 -4.12 -10.05 14.18
CA THR A 53 -5.49 -9.69 14.53
C THR A 53 -5.68 -8.17 14.46
N GLN A 54 -6.91 -7.71 14.42
CA GLN A 54 -7.19 -6.28 14.38
C GLN A 54 -6.68 -5.56 15.64
N GLU A 55 -6.77 -6.20 16.79
CA GLU A 55 -6.31 -5.63 18.07
C GLU A 55 -4.78 -5.50 18.11
N GLU A 56 -4.06 -6.52 17.66
CA GLU A 56 -2.60 -6.49 17.58
C GLU A 56 -2.12 -5.43 16.56
N GLU A 57 -2.81 -5.31 15.41
CA GLU A 57 -2.53 -4.26 14.42
C GLU A 57 -2.62 -2.87 15.05
N GLU A 58 -3.68 -2.60 15.81
CA GLU A 58 -3.89 -1.31 16.46
C GLU A 58 -2.82 -1.02 17.52
N LEU A 59 -2.43 -2.03 18.30
CA LEU A 59 -1.34 -1.92 19.28
C LEU A 59 0.00 -1.62 18.60
N VAL A 60 0.37 -2.38 17.57
CA VAL A 60 1.63 -2.17 16.84
C VAL A 60 1.67 -0.79 16.19
N ILE A 61 0.58 -0.35 15.58
CA ILE A 61 0.49 0.99 15.00
C ILE A 61 0.65 2.06 16.08
N ALA A 62 0.01 1.88 17.24
CA ALA A 62 0.13 2.81 18.36
C ALA A 62 1.58 2.90 18.85
N ASP A 63 2.26 1.78 19.03
CA ASP A 63 3.66 1.72 19.45
C ASP A 63 4.60 2.40 18.45
N ILE A 64 4.43 2.11 17.17
CA ILE A 64 5.19 2.77 16.10
C ILE A 64 4.94 4.28 16.09
N MET A 65 3.70 4.71 16.34
CA MET A 65 3.35 6.14 16.45
C MET A 65 4.00 6.82 17.65
N GLN A 66 4.07 6.13 18.78
CA GLN A 66 4.65 6.65 20.04
C GLN A 66 6.18 6.66 20.01
N SER A 67 6.80 5.71 19.31
CA SER A 67 8.27 5.59 19.24
C SER A 67 8.99 6.77 18.60
N GLY A 68 8.26 7.68 17.94
CA GLY A 68 8.86 8.80 17.20
C GLY A 68 9.63 8.38 15.94
N ALA A 69 9.66 7.11 15.60
CA ALA A 69 10.30 6.60 14.39
C ALA A 69 9.67 7.17 13.10
N ILE A 70 8.48 7.70 13.24
CA ILE A 70 7.71 8.24 12.14
C ILE A 70 7.68 9.77 12.19
N ARG A 71 8.28 10.43 11.19
CA ARG A 71 8.42 11.90 11.16
C ARG A 71 7.12 12.69 11.06
N ASN A 72 6.04 12.18 10.58
CA ASN A 72 4.76 12.88 10.43
C ASN A 72 3.61 11.88 10.59
N PRO A 73 3.27 11.49 11.83
CA PRO A 73 2.20 10.54 12.04
C PRO A 73 0.86 11.11 11.55
N HIS A 74 0.16 10.38 10.71
CA HIS A 74 -1.21 10.70 10.33
C HIS A 74 -2.18 10.05 11.29
N LYS A 75 -3.21 10.80 11.66
CA LYS A 75 -4.30 10.30 12.51
C LYS A 75 -5.23 9.31 11.79
N MET A 76 -5.20 9.31 10.46
CA MET A 76 -6.00 8.40 9.63
C MET A 76 -5.08 7.70 8.63
N TYR A 77 -5.23 6.40 8.52
CA TYR A 77 -4.56 5.54 7.56
C TYR A 77 -5.62 4.73 6.81
N ASP A 78 -5.33 4.43 5.55
CA ASP A 78 -6.17 3.55 4.73
C ASP A 78 -5.72 2.11 4.98
N ARG A 79 -6.67 1.19 5.04
CA ARG A 79 -6.44 -0.25 5.25
C ARG A 79 -6.81 -1.00 3.98
N GLU A 80 -5.96 -1.93 3.58
CA GLU A 80 -6.24 -2.91 2.54
C GLU A 80 -6.10 -4.30 3.14
N LEU A 81 -7.02 -5.20 2.81
CA LEU A 81 -7.04 -6.55 3.33
C LEU A 81 -6.87 -7.54 2.17
N PHE A 82 -5.88 -8.41 2.32
CA PHE A 82 -5.62 -9.53 1.42
C PHE A 82 -5.69 -10.84 2.20
N HIS A 83 -5.79 -11.93 1.47
CA HIS A 83 -5.83 -13.27 2.04
C HIS A 83 -4.74 -14.16 1.45
N PHE A 84 -4.24 -15.09 2.23
CA PHE A 84 -3.31 -16.10 1.73
C PHE A 84 -3.62 -17.48 2.29
N CYS A 85 -3.09 -18.51 1.64
CA CYS A 85 -3.07 -19.88 2.14
C CYS A 85 -1.79 -20.59 1.70
N TYR A 86 -1.50 -21.71 2.34
CA TYR A 86 -0.48 -22.65 1.93
C TYR A 86 -1.12 -23.88 1.30
N ASP A 87 -0.66 -24.22 0.09
CA ASP A 87 -1.06 -25.45 -0.61
C ASP A 87 0.19 -26.13 -1.18
N PRO A 88 0.70 -27.20 -0.56
CA PRO A 88 1.88 -27.94 -1.03
C PRO A 88 1.72 -28.56 -2.43
N ASN A 89 0.47 -28.74 -2.89
CA ASN A 89 0.19 -29.38 -4.17
C ASN A 89 0.33 -28.42 -5.36
N VAL A 90 0.38 -27.11 -5.12
CA VAL A 90 0.57 -26.15 -6.22
C VAL A 90 2.00 -26.25 -6.76
N ARG A 91 2.13 -26.20 -8.08
CA ARG A 91 3.43 -26.27 -8.75
C ARG A 91 4.29 -25.03 -8.46
N ALA A 92 3.67 -23.87 -8.36
CA ALA A 92 4.30 -22.57 -8.09
C ALA A 92 3.33 -21.66 -7.32
N PRO A 93 3.84 -20.71 -6.54
CA PRO A 93 3.00 -19.67 -5.95
C PRO A 93 2.18 -18.95 -7.01
N ARG A 94 0.95 -18.58 -6.67
CA ARG A 94 0.05 -17.87 -7.59
C ARG A 94 -0.81 -16.85 -6.87
N ILE A 95 -1.25 -15.88 -7.65
CA ILE A 95 -2.10 -14.81 -7.19
C ILE A 95 -3.38 -14.87 -8.03
N HIS A 96 -4.53 -14.87 -7.39
CA HIS A 96 -5.81 -14.80 -8.05
C HIS A 96 -6.73 -13.84 -7.30
N ASN A 97 -7.04 -12.71 -7.92
CA ASN A 97 -7.65 -11.56 -7.24
C ASN A 97 -6.78 -11.16 -6.04
N ASP A 98 -7.37 -10.86 -4.90
CA ASP A 98 -6.65 -10.48 -3.67
C ASP A 98 -6.27 -11.70 -2.81
N PHE A 99 -6.13 -12.88 -3.44
CA PHE A 99 -5.83 -14.14 -2.79
C PHE A 99 -4.48 -14.71 -3.23
N PHE A 100 -3.60 -14.96 -2.27
CA PHE A 100 -2.26 -15.49 -2.52
C PHE A 100 -2.19 -16.96 -2.10
N THR A 101 -1.70 -17.82 -2.99
CA THR A 101 -1.46 -19.22 -2.68
C THR A 101 0.05 -19.47 -2.68
N PHE A 102 0.60 -19.81 -1.53
CA PHE A 102 1.99 -20.20 -1.37
C PHE A 102 2.11 -21.71 -1.35
N ARG A 103 3.21 -22.24 -1.88
CA ARG A 103 3.50 -23.67 -1.81
C ARG A 103 4.02 -24.08 -0.43
N GLU A 104 4.90 -23.27 0.11
CA GLU A 104 5.62 -23.51 1.37
C GLU A 104 5.92 -22.18 2.06
N PRO A 105 6.16 -22.19 3.38
CA PRO A 105 6.58 -21.00 4.10
C PRO A 105 7.95 -20.51 3.58
N ASN A 106 7.98 -19.25 3.15
CA ASN A 106 9.21 -18.60 2.69
C ASN A 106 9.16 -17.11 2.98
N HIS A 107 10.01 -16.65 3.90
CA HIS A 107 10.09 -15.24 4.30
C HIS A 107 10.48 -14.31 3.15
N LEU A 108 11.38 -14.73 2.26
CA LEU A 108 11.79 -13.93 1.11
C LEU A 108 10.63 -13.73 0.14
N LEU A 109 9.81 -14.75 -0.05
CA LEU A 109 8.62 -14.65 -0.89
C LEU A 109 7.57 -13.71 -0.28
N LYS A 110 7.34 -13.81 1.04
CA LYS A 110 6.48 -12.87 1.76
C LYS A 110 7.01 -11.44 1.69
N LEU A 111 8.33 -11.25 1.85
CA LEU A 111 8.96 -9.93 1.74
C LEU A 111 8.81 -9.35 0.33
N SER A 112 9.05 -10.15 -0.71
CA SER A 112 8.87 -9.74 -2.11
C SER A 112 7.42 -9.36 -2.40
N LEU A 113 6.47 -10.14 -1.89
CA LEU A 113 5.04 -9.84 -2.00
C LEU A 113 4.69 -8.54 -1.26
N ALA A 114 5.18 -8.37 -0.03
CA ALA A 114 4.96 -7.16 0.76
C ALA A 114 5.49 -5.93 0.02
N HIS A 115 6.66 -6.04 -0.60
CA HIS A 115 7.23 -4.95 -1.40
C HIS A 115 6.38 -4.61 -2.62
N ALA A 116 5.94 -5.62 -3.39
CA ALA A 116 5.10 -5.43 -4.56
C ALA A 116 3.73 -4.80 -4.21
N ILE A 117 3.07 -5.29 -3.15
CA ILE A 117 1.80 -4.71 -2.67
C ILE A 117 2.01 -3.26 -2.22
N ALA A 118 3.07 -3.01 -1.47
CA ALA A 118 3.35 -1.67 -0.98
C ALA A 118 3.66 -0.68 -2.12
N GLN A 119 4.33 -1.12 -3.18
CA GLN A 119 4.52 -0.31 -4.40
C GLN A 119 3.19 -0.01 -5.07
N SER A 120 2.33 -1.03 -5.27
CA SER A 120 1.00 -0.86 -5.85
C SER A 120 0.13 0.10 -5.04
N THR A 121 0.14 -0.08 -3.73
CA THR A 121 -0.56 0.78 -2.77
C THR A 121 -0.07 2.23 -2.85
N LYS A 122 1.24 2.42 -2.98
CA LYS A 122 1.83 3.76 -3.13
C LYS A 122 1.50 4.41 -4.46
N LEU A 123 1.49 3.63 -5.53
CA LEU A 123 1.07 4.10 -6.86
C LEU A 123 -0.38 4.60 -6.82
N SER A 124 -1.30 3.83 -6.24
CA SER A 124 -2.71 4.24 -6.09
C SER A 124 -2.88 5.57 -5.32
N GLU A 125 -2.04 5.83 -4.31
CA GLU A 125 -2.03 7.13 -3.60
C GLU A 125 -1.65 8.28 -4.54
N PHE A 126 -0.67 8.05 -5.42
CA PHE A 126 -0.27 9.07 -6.40
C PHE A 126 -1.32 9.28 -7.48
N GLU A 127 -1.92 8.22 -7.99
CA GLU A 127 -3.02 8.30 -8.96
C GLU A 127 -4.20 9.10 -8.40
N GLU A 128 -4.62 8.84 -7.16
CA GLU A 128 -5.65 9.61 -6.49
C GLU A 128 -5.26 11.10 -6.34
N SER A 129 -4.02 11.37 -5.96
CA SER A 129 -3.51 12.74 -5.81
C SER A 129 -3.45 13.47 -7.16
N MET A 130 -3.04 12.76 -8.21
CA MET A 130 -3.01 13.30 -9.57
C MET A 130 -4.42 13.56 -10.09
N HIS A 131 -5.35 12.64 -9.89
CA HIS A 131 -6.76 12.81 -10.28
C HIS A 131 -7.37 14.06 -9.63
N LYS A 132 -7.21 14.24 -8.33
CA LYS A 132 -7.65 15.44 -7.61
C LYS A 132 -7.02 16.73 -8.16
N THR A 133 -5.78 16.65 -8.58
CA THR A 133 -5.08 17.81 -9.16
C THR A 133 -5.59 18.14 -10.55
N LEU A 134 -5.84 17.11 -11.37
CA LEU A 134 -6.45 17.26 -12.69
C LEU A 134 -7.85 17.87 -12.59
N GLU A 135 -8.68 17.42 -11.66
CA GLU A 135 -10.02 18.01 -11.41
C GLU A 135 -9.91 19.49 -11.07
N LEU A 136 -9.00 19.87 -10.17
CA LEU A 136 -8.79 21.26 -9.77
C LEU A 136 -8.30 22.16 -10.90
N THR A 137 -7.61 21.61 -11.89
CA THR A 137 -7.02 22.36 -13.00
C THR A 137 -7.82 22.25 -14.29
N SER A 138 -8.78 21.33 -14.39
CA SER A 138 -9.53 21.01 -15.63
C SER A 138 -10.35 22.19 -16.19
N HIS A 139 -10.76 23.13 -15.33
CA HIS A 139 -11.50 24.32 -15.76
C HIS A 139 -10.63 25.28 -16.59
N ILE A 140 -9.32 25.31 -16.37
CA ILE A 140 -8.38 26.25 -17.02
C ILE A 140 -8.35 26.06 -18.54
N PRO A 141 -8.01 24.89 -19.09
CA PRO A 141 -7.97 24.69 -20.52
C PRO A 141 -9.34 24.87 -21.18
N ARG A 142 -10.42 24.53 -20.45
CA ARG A 142 -11.78 24.71 -20.95
C ARG A 142 -12.14 26.21 -21.07
N GLU A 143 -11.86 27.00 -20.04
CA GLU A 143 -12.12 28.45 -20.03
C GLU A 143 -11.28 29.14 -21.11
N LEU A 144 -10.00 28.80 -21.21
CA LEU A 144 -9.09 29.36 -22.21
C LEU A 144 -9.56 29.04 -23.65
N ALA A 145 -10.02 27.81 -23.90
CA ALA A 145 -10.53 27.40 -25.22
C ALA A 145 -11.84 28.12 -25.60
N GLN A 146 -12.68 28.43 -24.64
CA GLN A 146 -13.99 29.07 -24.88
C GLN A 146 -13.91 30.58 -24.98
N THR A 147 -13.09 31.23 -24.17
CA THR A 147 -13.06 32.69 -24.04
C THR A 147 -11.79 33.34 -24.56
N GLY A 148 -10.72 32.57 -24.77
CA GLY A 148 -9.37 33.09 -25.06
C GLY A 148 -8.72 33.81 -23.88
N GLU A 149 -9.40 33.90 -22.75
CA GLU A 149 -8.94 34.60 -21.54
C GLU A 149 -8.87 33.63 -20.36
N LEU A 150 -7.92 33.89 -19.48
CA LEU A 150 -7.77 33.13 -18.24
C LEU A 150 -8.13 34.01 -17.04
N ARG A 151 -9.27 33.75 -16.41
CA ARG A 151 -9.76 34.50 -15.24
C ARG A 151 -9.16 34.03 -13.91
N VAL A 152 -7.89 33.61 -13.92
CA VAL A 152 -7.16 33.21 -12.71
C VAL A 152 -6.24 34.36 -12.30
N SER A 153 -6.33 34.75 -11.02
CA SER A 153 -5.41 35.74 -10.48
C SER A 153 -3.97 35.23 -10.52
N ARG A 154 -2.99 36.15 -10.66
CA ARG A 154 -1.55 35.80 -10.62
C ARG A 154 -1.20 34.96 -9.39
N ARG A 155 -1.76 35.29 -8.22
CA ARG A 155 -1.56 34.52 -6.98
C ARG A 155 -2.18 33.13 -7.06
N GLY A 156 -3.34 32.98 -7.70
CA GLY A 156 -3.98 31.69 -7.95
C GLY A 156 -3.15 30.80 -8.86
N ALA A 157 -2.67 31.37 -9.97
CA ALA A 157 -1.81 30.65 -10.92
C ALA A 157 -0.51 30.16 -10.26
N LEU A 158 0.17 31.02 -9.49
CA LEU A 158 1.39 30.65 -8.76
C LEU A 158 1.12 29.55 -7.71
N ARG A 159 0.00 29.62 -6.99
CA ARG A 159 -0.37 28.57 -6.01
C ARG A 159 -0.62 27.24 -6.70
N MET A 160 -1.28 27.25 -7.84
CA MET A 160 -1.56 26.06 -8.64
C MET A 160 -0.28 25.45 -9.21
N SER A 161 0.60 26.28 -9.80
CA SER A 161 1.92 25.87 -10.25
C SER A 161 2.73 25.23 -9.12
N GLY A 162 2.77 25.87 -7.95
CA GLY A 162 3.44 25.31 -6.76
C GLY A 162 2.88 23.95 -6.35
N HIS A 163 1.57 23.74 -6.50
CA HIS A 163 0.94 22.46 -6.20
C HIS A 163 1.35 21.37 -7.21
N LEU A 164 1.40 21.70 -8.50
CA LEU A 164 1.84 20.79 -9.56
C LEU A 164 3.33 20.43 -9.39
N PHE A 165 4.18 21.42 -9.11
CA PHE A 165 5.60 21.17 -8.83
C PHE A 165 5.80 20.26 -7.62
N LYS A 166 5.02 20.49 -6.56
CA LYS A 166 5.08 19.62 -5.38
C LYS A 166 4.69 18.19 -5.72
N LEU A 167 3.61 17.99 -6.47
CA LEU A 167 3.19 16.65 -6.92
C LEU A 167 4.28 15.98 -7.74
N ARG A 168 4.89 16.70 -8.70
CA ARG A 168 6.01 16.20 -9.51
C ARG A 168 7.20 15.76 -8.65
N VAL A 169 7.58 16.58 -7.67
CA VAL A 169 8.68 16.23 -6.74
C VAL A 169 8.31 15.02 -5.90
N ASP A 170 7.09 14.95 -5.37
CA ASP A 170 6.63 13.82 -4.56
C ASP A 170 6.60 12.51 -5.36
N VAL A 171 6.20 12.54 -6.64
CA VAL A 171 6.25 11.38 -7.55
C VAL A 171 7.69 11.00 -7.86
N ASN A 172 8.54 11.94 -8.24
CA ASN A 172 9.93 11.65 -8.61
C ASN A 172 10.75 11.09 -7.43
N LEU A 173 10.58 11.65 -6.22
CA LEU A 173 11.26 11.13 -5.02
C LEU A 173 10.77 9.73 -4.62
N THR A 174 9.63 9.30 -5.14
CA THR A 174 9.08 7.97 -4.87
C THR A 174 9.31 7.04 -6.06
N SER A 175 9.71 7.53 -7.23
CA SER A 175 10.06 6.70 -8.39
C SER A 175 11.24 5.78 -8.10
N ASP A 176 12.20 6.21 -7.26
CA ASP A 176 13.27 5.31 -6.74
C ASP A 176 12.69 4.12 -5.96
N VAL A 177 11.48 4.26 -5.39
CA VAL A 177 10.76 3.17 -4.73
C VAL A 177 10.14 2.20 -5.73
N LEU A 178 9.83 2.69 -6.95
CA LEU A 178 9.25 1.90 -8.04
C LEU A 178 10.32 1.31 -8.96
N ASP A 179 11.56 1.74 -8.81
CA ASP A 179 12.70 1.15 -9.51
C ASP A 179 12.99 -0.25 -8.98
N THR A 180 13.45 -1.10 -9.88
CA THR A 180 13.90 -2.45 -9.50
C THR A 180 15.09 -2.31 -8.55
N PRO A 181 15.09 -3.04 -7.41
CA PRO A 181 16.26 -3.09 -6.56
C PRO A 181 17.47 -3.54 -7.38
N ASP A 182 18.57 -2.80 -7.31
CA ASP A 182 19.85 -3.26 -7.78
C ASP A 182 20.24 -4.48 -6.94
N LEU A 183 20.11 -5.68 -7.54
CA LEU A 183 20.51 -6.97 -6.98
C LEU A 183 21.96 -7.27 -7.33
#